data_db92b86ece6f99c8ecafdfd94b671fa6
#
_entry.id   db92b86ece6f99c8ecafdfd94b671fa6
#
_cell.length_a   1.000
_cell.length_b   1.000
_cell.length_c   1.000
_cell.angle_alpha   90.00
_cell.angle_beta   90.00
_cell.angle_gamma   90.00
#
_symmetry.space_group_name_H-M   'P 1'
#
loop_
_entity.id
_entity.type
_entity.pdbx_description
1 polymer ?
#
loop_
_entity_poly.entity_id
_entity_poly.type
_entity_poly.pdbx_seq_one_letter_code
_entity_poly.pdbx_strand_id
1 'polypeptide(L)'
;KTLTRYQDLHDEAKELMVQWNLWDKRKQVVSELSYGEQRLLEIVLALASKPRILLLDEPTSGMSPGETANTTKLIQSLPRSTSLLVIEHDMDVVFSIADKITVLHHGEVLISGTPEEIRKDERVKEIYFGGGALTV
;
A
#
# COMPACT_ATOMS: atom_id res chain seq x y z
N LYS A 1 26.65 20.85 -15.87
CA LYS A 1 26.38 19.69 -14.97
C LYS A 1 25.16 19.89 -14.05
N THR A 2 24.87 21.09 -13.57
CA THR A 2 23.79 21.35 -12.58
C THR A 2 22.40 21.34 -13.24
N LEU A 3 22.25 21.98 -14.41
CA LEU A 3 20.95 22.08 -15.12
C LEU A 3 20.42 20.70 -15.60
N THR A 4 21.31 19.87 -16.14
CA THR A 4 20.96 18.51 -16.57
C THR A 4 20.44 17.67 -15.39
N ARG A 5 21.09 17.77 -14.23
CA ARG A 5 20.66 17.05 -13.03
C ARG A 5 19.28 17.49 -12.54
N TYR A 6 18.93 18.77 -12.66
CA TYR A 6 17.59 19.25 -12.31
C TYR A 6 16.53 18.73 -13.28
N GLN A 7 16.85 18.63 -14.56
CA GLN A 7 15.94 18.05 -15.54
C GLN A 7 15.71 16.57 -15.28
N ASP A 8 16.76 15.80 -15.04
CA ASP A 8 16.66 14.37 -14.71
C ASP A 8 15.77 14.14 -13.47
N LEU A 9 15.98 14.92 -12.38
CA LEU A 9 15.16 14.83 -11.18
C LEU A 9 13.70 15.23 -11.40
N HIS A 10 13.47 16.25 -12.23
CA HIS A 10 12.12 16.68 -12.58
C HIS A 10 11.39 15.59 -13.38
N ASP A 11 12.08 14.96 -14.32
CA ASP A 11 11.50 13.90 -15.16
C ASP A 11 11.22 12.65 -14.34
N GLU A 12 12.11 12.24 -13.44
CA GLU A 12 11.87 11.15 -12.47
C GLU A 12 10.64 11.45 -11.58
N ALA A 13 10.55 12.66 -11.04
CA ALA A 13 9.41 13.07 -10.21
C ALA A 13 8.09 13.06 -11.00
N LYS A 14 8.15 13.52 -12.26
CA LYS A 14 7.00 13.50 -13.16
C LYS A 14 6.53 12.07 -13.44
N GLU A 15 7.44 11.18 -13.82
CA GLU A 15 7.12 9.76 -14.08
C GLU A 15 6.45 9.12 -12.87
N LEU A 16 7.01 9.32 -11.68
CA LEU A 16 6.45 8.78 -10.45
C LEU A 16 5.07 9.35 -10.15
N MET A 17 4.87 10.67 -10.25
CA MET A 17 3.56 11.29 -10.03
C MET A 17 2.52 10.90 -11.08
N VAL A 18 2.93 10.68 -12.33
CA VAL A 18 2.04 10.15 -13.39
C VAL A 18 1.60 8.73 -13.06
N GLN A 19 2.55 7.86 -12.70
CA GLN A 19 2.27 6.47 -12.31
C GLN A 19 1.27 6.40 -11.15
N TRP A 20 1.35 7.32 -10.20
CA TRP A 20 0.51 7.37 -8.99
C TRP A 20 -0.70 8.31 -9.13
N ASN A 21 -1.04 8.75 -10.36
CA ASN A 21 -2.19 9.59 -10.67
C ASN A 21 -2.22 10.95 -9.93
N LEU A 22 -1.04 11.50 -9.60
CA LEU A 22 -0.92 12.77 -8.88
C LEU A 22 -0.39 13.92 -9.76
N TRP A 23 0.03 13.68 -11.00
CA TRP A 23 0.64 14.70 -11.84
C TRP A 23 -0.24 15.93 -12.09
N ASP A 24 -1.54 15.73 -12.28
CA ASP A 24 -2.49 16.82 -12.52
C ASP A 24 -2.67 17.71 -11.28
N LYS A 25 -2.37 17.18 -10.11
CA LYS A 25 -2.44 17.87 -8.82
C LYS A 25 -1.15 18.59 -8.42
N ARG A 26 -0.06 18.50 -9.20
CA ARG A 26 1.30 19.00 -8.87
C ARG A 26 1.41 20.47 -8.52
N LYS A 27 0.40 21.28 -8.86
CA LYS A 27 0.34 22.73 -8.56
C LYS A 27 -0.61 23.06 -7.43
N GLN A 28 -1.35 22.08 -6.90
CA GLN A 28 -2.25 22.28 -5.79
C GLN A 28 -1.49 22.32 -4.48
N VAL A 29 -2.02 23.04 -3.51
CA VAL A 29 -1.51 23.02 -2.14
C VAL A 29 -1.90 21.69 -1.51
N VAL A 30 -0.99 21.06 -0.76
CA VAL A 30 -1.20 19.71 -0.18
C VAL A 30 -2.47 19.65 0.68
N SER A 31 -2.79 20.74 1.40
CA SER A 31 -4.02 20.82 2.22
C SER A 31 -5.33 20.82 1.42
N GLU A 32 -5.26 21.02 0.10
CA GLU A 32 -6.42 20.98 -0.80
C GLU A 32 -6.64 19.60 -1.44
N LEU A 33 -5.67 18.70 -1.27
CA LEU A 33 -5.79 17.32 -1.72
C LEU A 33 -6.78 16.55 -0.83
N SER A 34 -7.50 15.59 -1.43
CA SER A 34 -8.28 14.63 -0.64
C SER A 34 -7.37 13.81 0.29
N TYR A 35 -7.95 13.21 1.31
CA TYR A 35 -7.20 12.37 2.23
C TYR A 35 -6.47 11.23 1.51
N GLY A 36 -7.13 10.55 0.57
CA GLY A 36 -6.53 9.51 -0.26
C GLY A 36 -5.37 10.02 -1.11
N GLU A 37 -5.52 11.22 -1.73
CA GLU A 37 -4.43 11.84 -2.51
C GLU A 37 -3.23 12.21 -1.63
N GLN A 38 -3.46 12.67 -0.40
CA GLN A 38 -2.38 12.96 0.55
C GLN A 38 -1.64 11.67 0.92
N ARG A 39 -2.35 10.56 1.17
CA ARG A 39 -1.74 9.26 1.44
C ARG A 39 -0.93 8.73 0.26
N LEU A 40 -1.46 8.85 -0.97
CA LEU A 40 -0.70 8.52 -2.17
C LEU A 40 0.57 9.36 -2.31
N LEU A 41 0.49 10.66 -2.00
CA LEU A 41 1.64 11.55 -2.05
C LEU A 41 2.72 11.15 -1.02
N GLU A 42 2.35 10.73 0.19
CA GLU A 42 3.28 10.20 1.20
C GLU A 42 4.05 8.97 0.66
N ILE A 43 3.34 8.04 0.01
CA ILE A 43 3.98 6.88 -0.62
C ILE A 43 4.90 7.29 -1.77
N VAL A 44 4.47 8.21 -2.62
CA VAL A 44 5.28 8.74 -3.72
C VAL A 44 6.57 9.40 -3.22
N LEU A 45 6.49 10.17 -2.14
CA LEU A 45 7.67 10.79 -1.51
C LEU A 45 8.65 9.73 -0.97
N ALA A 46 8.14 8.66 -0.37
CA ALA A 46 8.99 7.55 0.08
C ALA A 46 9.65 6.84 -1.12
N LEU A 47 8.90 6.59 -2.19
CA LEU A 47 9.39 5.94 -3.42
C LEU A 47 10.42 6.77 -4.18
N ALA A 48 10.35 8.11 -4.09
CA ALA A 48 11.31 9.01 -4.73
C ALA A 48 12.77 8.78 -4.26
N SER A 49 12.95 8.23 -3.05
CA SER A 49 14.26 7.83 -2.54
C SER A 49 14.80 6.51 -3.13
N LYS A 50 14.01 5.83 -3.98
CA LYS A 50 14.32 4.51 -4.56
C LYS A 50 14.68 3.47 -3.50
N PRO A 51 13.82 3.26 -2.48
CA PRO A 51 14.12 2.42 -1.35
C PRO A 51 14.19 0.93 -1.76
N ARG A 52 15.04 0.16 -1.10
CA ARG A 52 15.04 -1.31 -1.21
C ARG A 52 13.98 -1.96 -0.35
N ILE A 53 13.56 -1.27 0.71
CA ILE A 53 12.51 -1.70 1.64
C ILE A 53 11.57 -0.52 1.85
N LEU A 54 10.29 -0.74 1.66
CA LEU A 54 9.21 0.24 1.91
C LEU A 54 8.32 -0.29 3.03
N LEU A 55 8.12 0.54 4.05
CA LEU A 55 7.27 0.24 5.19
C LEU A 55 6.00 1.08 5.07
N LEU A 56 4.83 0.45 5.03
CA LEU A 56 3.54 1.11 4.97
C LEU A 56 2.69 0.71 6.17
N ASP A 57 2.22 1.70 6.91
CA ASP A 57 1.34 1.51 8.05
C ASP A 57 -0.06 2.00 7.68
N GLU A 58 -1.00 1.07 7.58
CA GLU A 58 -2.40 1.29 7.19
C GLU A 58 -2.55 2.21 5.95
N PRO A 59 -1.91 1.88 4.80
CA PRO A 59 -1.89 2.78 3.65
C PRO A 59 -3.26 3.07 3.05
N THR A 60 -4.27 2.24 3.33
CA THR A 60 -5.63 2.40 2.79
C THR A 60 -6.64 2.90 3.83
N SER A 61 -6.21 3.11 5.07
CA SER A 61 -7.09 3.57 6.16
C SER A 61 -7.78 4.90 5.83
N GLY A 62 -9.08 4.97 6.06
CA GLY A 62 -9.88 6.18 5.82
C GLY A 62 -10.19 6.49 4.36
N MET A 63 -9.81 5.65 3.43
CA MET A 63 -10.12 5.76 2.00
C MET A 63 -11.52 5.22 1.69
N SER A 64 -12.15 5.76 0.65
CA SER A 64 -13.35 5.16 0.05
C SER A 64 -12.99 3.81 -0.62
N PRO A 65 -13.96 2.92 -0.88
CA PRO A 65 -13.69 1.63 -1.55
C PRO A 65 -12.99 1.78 -2.90
N GLY A 66 -13.33 2.83 -3.67
CA GLY A 66 -12.68 3.12 -4.96
C GLY A 66 -11.23 3.57 -4.81
N GLU A 67 -10.94 4.41 -3.82
CA GLU A 67 -9.57 4.85 -3.51
C GLU A 67 -8.74 3.67 -2.98
N THR A 68 -9.29 2.84 -2.10
CA THR A 68 -8.65 1.61 -1.61
C THR A 68 -8.27 0.69 -2.76
N ALA A 69 -9.20 0.39 -3.67
CA ALA A 69 -8.94 -0.47 -4.82
C ALA A 69 -7.85 0.10 -5.75
N ASN A 70 -7.86 1.42 -5.98
CA ASN A 70 -6.84 2.09 -6.79
C ASN A 70 -5.47 2.03 -6.11
N THR A 71 -5.39 2.38 -4.82
CA THR A 71 -4.15 2.35 -4.03
C THR A 71 -3.56 0.94 -3.97
N THR A 72 -4.41 -0.07 -3.76
CA THR A 72 -4.01 -1.48 -3.77
C THR A 72 -3.36 -1.88 -5.10
N LYS A 73 -3.97 -1.51 -6.24
CA LYS A 73 -3.39 -1.78 -7.57
C LYS A 73 -2.04 -1.08 -7.78
N LEU A 74 -1.90 0.16 -7.29
CA LEU A 74 -0.65 0.89 -7.37
C LEU A 74 0.45 0.23 -6.54
N ILE A 75 0.13 -0.23 -5.32
CA ILE A 75 1.06 -1.00 -4.48
C ILE A 75 1.46 -2.32 -5.17
N GLN A 76 0.52 -3.04 -5.78
CA GLN A 76 0.80 -4.26 -6.55
C GLN A 76 1.72 -4.02 -7.74
N SER A 77 1.70 -2.82 -8.32
CA SER A 77 2.54 -2.45 -9.47
C SER A 77 3.99 -2.12 -9.09
N LEU A 78 4.33 -2.07 -7.81
CA LEU A 78 5.69 -1.80 -7.35
C LEU A 78 6.66 -2.88 -7.86
N PRO A 79 7.89 -2.49 -8.23
CA PRO A 79 8.87 -3.44 -8.74
C PRO A 79 9.28 -4.45 -7.64
N ARG A 80 9.43 -5.72 -8.01
CA ARG A 80 9.87 -6.81 -7.12
C ARG A 80 11.24 -6.59 -6.48
N SER A 81 12.01 -5.62 -6.96
CA SER A 81 13.27 -5.19 -6.34
C SER A 81 13.09 -4.40 -5.04
N THR A 82 11.87 -3.90 -4.78
CA THR A 82 11.49 -3.24 -3.53
C THR A 82 10.78 -4.25 -2.64
N SER A 83 11.36 -4.56 -1.50
CA SER A 83 10.69 -5.36 -0.47
C SER A 83 9.65 -4.49 0.24
N LEU A 84 8.45 -5.03 0.42
CA LEU A 84 7.34 -4.32 1.01
C LEU A 84 6.94 -4.96 2.35
N LEU A 85 6.87 -4.16 3.41
CA LEU A 85 6.23 -4.54 4.67
C LEU A 85 5.03 -3.64 4.88
N VAL A 86 3.84 -4.25 4.95
CA VAL A 86 2.58 -3.54 5.12
C VAL A 86 1.91 -3.99 6.40
N ILE A 87 1.46 -3.04 7.21
CA ILE A 87 0.53 -3.28 8.31
C ILE A 87 -0.85 -2.86 7.81
N GLU A 88 -1.80 -3.76 7.85
CA GLU A 88 -3.17 -3.54 7.41
C GLU A 88 -4.14 -4.39 8.22
N HIS A 89 -5.36 -3.90 8.36
CA HIS A 89 -6.47 -4.64 8.98
C HIS A 89 -7.58 -5.00 7.98
N ASP A 90 -7.53 -4.43 6.78
CA ASP A 90 -8.41 -4.82 5.67
C ASP A 90 -7.87 -6.10 5.02
N MET A 91 -8.55 -7.22 5.29
CA MET A 91 -8.11 -8.54 4.82
C MET A 91 -8.12 -8.67 3.31
N ASP A 92 -9.03 -7.98 2.60
CA ASP A 92 -9.10 -8.02 1.13
C ASP A 92 -7.85 -7.34 0.55
N VAL A 93 -7.43 -6.22 1.13
CA VAL A 93 -6.17 -5.56 0.77
C VAL A 93 -4.99 -6.47 1.04
N VAL A 94 -4.89 -7.01 2.26
CA VAL A 94 -3.78 -7.91 2.67
C VAL A 94 -3.66 -9.09 1.71
N PHE A 95 -4.75 -9.80 1.46
CA PHE A 95 -4.75 -10.98 0.58
C PHE A 95 -4.41 -10.67 -0.88
N SER A 96 -4.65 -9.43 -1.31
CA SER A 96 -4.38 -9.02 -2.68
C SER A 96 -2.92 -8.65 -2.94
N ILE A 97 -2.18 -8.20 -1.90
CA ILE A 97 -0.81 -7.69 -2.08
C ILE A 97 0.27 -8.58 -1.47
N ALA A 98 -0.06 -9.41 -0.47
CA ALA A 98 0.94 -10.11 0.31
C ALA A 98 1.39 -11.44 -0.31
N ASP A 99 2.69 -11.70 -0.33
CA ASP A 99 3.27 -13.02 -0.60
C ASP A 99 3.32 -13.87 0.68
N LYS A 100 3.44 -13.21 1.85
CA LYS A 100 3.44 -13.81 3.18
C LYS A 100 2.71 -12.92 4.16
N ILE A 101 1.90 -13.53 5.03
CA ILE A 101 1.11 -12.83 6.04
C ILE A 101 1.54 -13.32 7.43
N THR A 102 1.68 -12.39 8.34
CA THR A 102 1.83 -12.68 9.78
C THR A 102 0.64 -12.03 10.49
N VAL A 103 -0.18 -12.85 11.13
CA VAL A 103 -1.35 -12.40 11.89
C VAL A 103 -0.96 -12.17 13.34
N LEU A 104 -1.23 -10.95 13.82
CA LEU A 104 -1.04 -10.57 15.23
C LEU A 104 -2.38 -10.52 15.93
N HIS A 105 -2.42 -11.04 17.16
CA HIS A 105 -3.58 -10.98 18.03
C HIS A 105 -3.14 -10.79 19.49
N HIS A 106 -3.68 -9.77 20.15
CA HIS A 106 -3.30 -9.40 21.52
C HIS A 106 -1.78 -9.23 21.73
N GLY A 107 -1.06 -8.72 20.75
CA GLY A 107 0.39 -8.48 20.83
C GLY A 107 1.26 -9.71 20.58
N GLU A 108 0.67 -10.85 20.25
CA GLU A 108 1.37 -12.09 19.94
C GLU A 108 1.16 -12.52 18.49
N VAL A 109 2.12 -13.28 17.95
CA VAL A 109 1.98 -13.89 16.62
C VAL A 109 1.04 -15.09 16.73
N LEU A 110 -0.13 -14.98 16.08
CA LEU A 110 -1.10 -16.06 16.01
C LEU A 110 -0.68 -17.14 15.01
N ILE A 111 -0.33 -16.70 13.81
CA ILE A 111 0.09 -17.56 12.69
C ILE A 111 0.89 -16.73 11.67
N SER A 112 1.78 -17.38 10.92
CA SER A 112 2.48 -16.82 9.78
C SER A 112 2.50 -17.84 8.65
N GLY A 113 2.17 -17.42 7.42
CA GLY A 113 2.09 -18.30 6.28
C GLY A 113 1.74 -17.60 4.99
N THR A 114 1.46 -18.38 3.96
CA THR A 114 0.94 -17.89 2.67
C THR A 114 -0.50 -17.40 2.81
N PRO A 115 -1.01 -16.56 1.88
CA PRO A 115 -2.41 -16.16 1.87
C PRO A 115 -3.39 -17.34 1.95
N GLU A 116 -3.11 -18.45 1.25
CA GLU A 116 -3.94 -19.65 1.26
C GLU A 116 -3.98 -20.34 2.62
N GLU A 117 -2.85 -20.41 3.32
CA GLU A 117 -2.76 -20.99 4.66
C GLU A 117 -3.53 -20.15 5.67
N ILE A 118 -3.37 -18.81 5.58
CA ILE A 118 -4.06 -17.87 6.47
C ILE A 118 -5.58 -17.90 6.26
N ARG A 119 -6.06 -17.97 5.02
CA ARG A 119 -7.51 -18.09 4.71
C ARG A 119 -8.15 -19.34 5.28
N LYS A 120 -7.38 -20.42 5.45
CA LYS A 120 -7.89 -21.72 5.94
C LYS A 120 -7.84 -21.85 7.47
N ASP A 121 -7.06 -21.01 8.15
CA ASP A 121 -6.92 -21.09 9.61
C ASP A 121 -8.22 -20.68 10.32
N GLU A 122 -8.78 -21.59 11.10
CA GLU A 122 -10.07 -21.37 11.81
C GLU A 122 -9.99 -20.25 12.84
N ARG A 123 -8.85 -20.05 13.49
CA ARG A 123 -8.65 -18.98 14.48
C ARG A 123 -8.68 -17.61 13.80
N VAL A 124 -8.10 -17.50 12.60
CA VAL A 124 -8.16 -16.27 11.80
C VAL A 124 -9.59 -15.99 11.36
N LYS A 125 -10.31 -17.01 10.91
CA LYS A 125 -11.73 -16.89 10.54
C LYS A 125 -12.58 -16.40 11.71
N GLU A 126 -12.41 -16.98 12.87
CA GLU A 126 -13.16 -16.60 14.07
C GLU A 126 -12.90 -15.15 14.49
N ILE A 127 -11.63 -14.71 14.46
CA ILE A 127 -11.21 -13.38 14.91
C ILE A 127 -11.60 -12.29 13.92
N TYR A 128 -11.33 -12.49 12.64
CA TYR A 128 -11.43 -11.43 11.62
C TYR A 128 -12.72 -11.49 10.79
N PHE A 129 -13.36 -12.67 10.70
CA PHE A 129 -14.56 -12.85 9.88
C PHE A 129 -15.81 -13.23 10.70
N GLY A 130 -15.70 -13.24 12.05
CA GLY A 130 -16.84 -13.40 12.95
C GLY A 130 -17.57 -14.74 12.82
N GLY A 131 -16.87 -15.85 12.52
CA GLY A 131 -17.48 -17.19 12.45
C GLY A 131 -18.53 -17.39 11.34
N GLY A 132 -18.73 -16.37 10.48
CA GLY A 132 -19.59 -16.45 9.30
C GLY A 132 -18.78 -17.00 8.12
N ALA A 133 -19.27 -18.10 7.51
CA ALA A 133 -18.64 -18.72 6.37
C ALA A 133 -18.23 -17.70 5.31
N LEU A 134 -16.95 -17.69 4.97
CA LEU A 134 -16.49 -17.09 3.72
C LEU A 134 -17.23 -17.84 2.59
N THR A 135 -18.31 -17.24 2.12
CA THR A 135 -18.99 -17.74 0.91
C THR A 135 -18.04 -17.51 -0.25
N VAL A 136 -17.72 -18.59 -0.92
CA VAL A 136 -16.85 -18.68 -2.11
C VAL A 136 -17.32 -17.76 -3.21
#